data_fea6a56e731e289a3948fd487ac36fbb
#
_entry.id   fea6a56e731e289a3948fd487ac36fbb
#
_cell.length_a   1.000
_cell.length_b   1.000
_cell.length_c   1.000
_cell.angle_alpha   90.00
_cell.angle_beta   90.00
_cell.angle_gamma   90.00
#
_symmetry.space_group_name_H-M   'P 1'
#
loop_
_entity.id
_entity.type
_entity.pdbx_description
1 polymer ?
#
loop_
_entity_poly.entity_id
_entity_poly.type
_entity_poly.pdbx_seq_one_letter_code
_entity_poly.pdbx_strand_id
1 'polypeptide(L)'
;LAAAYGIAVTGAMFIDTCLLSVVLFTLWKWPLWRALPLLAVFFIVDIAYFGANLIKVPDGGWVPLVIGLVIFTMLTTWSRGRALMQQRMAEGAMPIPIFVKSAANSATRVPGTAVFLTSAIDGVPHALLHNLKHNKVLHERVILLTVKITDVPYVDQSNLAHLQDMGNGFHRLVLKY
;
A
#
# COMPACT_ATOMS: atom_id res chain seq x y z
N LEU A 1 -14.57 -6.04 32.67
CA LEU A 1 -13.23 -6.04 32.05
C LEU A 1 -12.77 -7.44 31.66
N ALA A 2 -12.89 -8.47 32.53
CA ALA A 2 -12.45 -9.83 32.21
C ALA A 2 -13.17 -10.46 31.01
N ALA A 3 -14.48 -10.24 30.85
CA ALA A 3 -15.27 -10.72 29.71
C ALA A 3 -14.82 -10.06 28.40
N ALA A 4 -14.58 -8.74 28.41
CA ALA A 4 -14.10 -8.00 27.25
C ALA A 4 -12.71 -8.45 26.81
N TYR A 5 -11.81 -8.66 27.78
CA TYR A 5 -10.47 -9.18 27.52
C TYR A 5 -10.50 -10.59 26.92
N GLY A 6 -11.32 -11.49 27.51
CA GLY A 6 -11.48 -12.86 27.04
C GLY A 6 -11.93 -12.94 25.57
N ILE A 7 -12.94 -12.18 25.17
CA ILE A 7 -13.44 -12.12 23.79
C ILE A 7 -12.37 -11.53 22.85
N ALA A 8 -11.69 -10.45 23.26
CA ALA A 8 -10.68 -9.82 22.42
C ALA A 8 -9.51 -10.76 22.12
N VAL A 9 -8.98 -11.44 23.16
CA VAL A 9 -7.84 -12.35 23.00
C VAL A 9 -8.22 -13.59 22.20
N THR A 10 -9.32 -14.27 22.55
CA THR A 10 -9.70 -15.49 21.82
C THR A 10 -10.17 -15.20 20.39
N GLY A 11 -10.76 -14.02 20.14
CA GLY A 11 -11.07 -13.56 18.80
C GLY A 11 -9.81 -13.29 17.97
N ALA A 12 -8.76 -12.68 18.57
CA ALA A 12 -7.47 -12.50 17.91
C ALA A 12 -6.81 -13.84 17.57
N MET A 13 -6.79 -14.81 18.50
CA MET A 13 -6.24 -16.15 18.24
C MET A 13 -6.96 -16.84 17.08
N PHE A 14 -8.29 -16.76 17.02
CA PHE A 14 -9.05 -17.32 15.90
C PHE A 14 -8.71 -16.66 14.56
N ILE A 15 -8.55 -15.33 14.54
CA ILE A 15 -8.12 -14.60 13.33
C ILE A 15 -6.69 -15.02 12.93
N ASP A 16 -5.77 -15.17 13.88
CA ASP A 16 -4.40 -15.61 13.61
C ASP A 16 -4.37 -17.00 12.96
N THR A 17 -5.20 -17.93 13.42
CA THR A 17 -5.34 -19.26 12.79
C THR A 17 -5.91 -19.16 11.39
N CYS A 18 -6.90 -18.28 11.15
CA CYS A 18 -7.41 -18.01 9.80
C CYS A 18 -6.31 -17.45 8.88
N LEU A 19 -5.52 -16.49 9.36
CA LEU A 19 -4.39 -15.93 8.61
C LEU A 19 -3.31 -16.98 8.35
N LEU A 20 -2.99 -17.81 9.34
CA LEU A 20 -2.07 -18.94 9.17
C LEU A 20 -2.56 -19.88 8.05
N SER A 21 -3.86 -20.17 7.98
CA SER A 21 -4.41 -21.00 6.91
C SER A 21 -4.16 -20.40 5.53
N VAL A 22 -4.34 -19.07 5.38
CA VAL A 22 -4.03 -18.37 4.13
C VAL A 22 -2.55 -18.49 3.80
N VAL A 23 -1.66 -18.25 4.76
CA VAL A 23 -0.20 -18.37 4.56
C VAL A 23 0.21 -19.77 4.12
N LEU A 24 -0.31 -20.81 4.79
CA LEU A 24 0.01 -22.20 4.46
C LEU A 24 -0.39 -22.56 3.03
N PHE A 25 -1.56 -22.12 2.58
CA PHE A 25 -2.05 -22.46 1.25
C PHE A 25 -1.53 -21.56 0.14
N THR A 26 -1.39 -20.24 0.38
CA THR A 26 -1.00 -19.29 -0.67
C THR A 26 0.51 -19.10 -0.77
N LEU A 27 1.20 -18.88 0.36
CA LEU A 27 2.64 -18.59 0.38
C LEU A 27 3.48 -19.85 0.42
N TRP A 28 3.20 -20.75 1.37
CA TRP A 28 3.99 -21.97 1.54
C TRP A 28 3.52 -23.12 0.65
N LYS A 29 2.33 -22.99 0.06
CA LYS A 29 1.76 -24.00 -0.85
C LYS A 29 1.78 -25.43 -0.27
N TRP A 30 1.50 -25.54 1.02
CA TRP A 30 1.48 -26.84 1.69
C TRP A 30 0.35 -27.71 1.14
N PRO A 31 0.60 -29.03 0.94
CA PRO A 31 -0.45 -29.96 0.57
C PRO A 31 -1.46 -30.12 1.70
N LEU A 32 -2.72 -30.35 1.35
CA LEU A 32 -3.85 -30.46 2.29
C LEU A 32 -3.59 -31.43 3.44
N TRP A 33 -2.98 -32.57 3.16
CA TRP A 33 -2.73 -33.61 4.15
C TRP A 33 -1.75 -33.19 5.27
N ARG A 34 -0.91 -32.18 5.05
CA ARG A 34 -0.03 -31.60 6.08
C ARG A 34 -0.68 -30.40 6.77
N ALA A 35 -1.36 -29.55 5.99
CA ALA A 35 -1.97 -28.33 6.51
C ALA A 35 -3.20 -28.65 7.37
N LEU A 36 -4.07 -29.56 6.96
CA LEU A 36 -5.31 -29.86 7.66
C LEU A 36 -5.12 -30.39 9.10
N PRO A 37 -4.25 -31.35 9.40
CA PRO A 37 -4.07 -31.79 10.79
C PRO A 37 -3.59 -30.66 11.70
N LEU A 38 -2.64 -29.84 11.22
CA LEU A 38 -2.13 -28.70 11.97
C LEU A 38 -3.22 -27.66 12.25
N LEU A 39 -3.94 -27.25 11.20
CA LEU A 39 -5.03 -26.29 11.32
C LEU A 39 -6.19 -26.83 12.17
N ALA A 40 -6.50 -28.12 12.07
CA ALA A 40 -7.54 -28.73 12.89
C ALA A 40 -7.25 -28.61 14.39
N VAL A 41 -6.00 -28.86 14.81
CA VAL A 41 -5.59 -28.70 16.20
C VAL A 41 -5.81 -27.26 16.67
N PHE A 42 -5.32 -26.27 15.91
CA PHE A 42 -5.50 -24.87 16.27
C PHE A 42 -6.97 -24.46 16.28
N PHE A 43 -7.74 -24.79 15.24
CA PHE A 43 -9.17 -24.44 15.19
C PHE A 43 -9.98 -25.10 16.32
N ILE A 44 -9.69 -26.34 16.70
CA ILE A 44 -10.38 -27.00 17.82
C ILE A 44 -10.15 -26.20 19.13
N VAL A 45 -8.91 -25.81 19.39
CA VAL A 45 -8.55 -25.03 20.57
C VAL A 45 -9.20 -23.66 20.52
N ASP A 46 -9.10 -22.94 19.40
CA ASP A 46 -9.64 -21.59 19.24
C ASP A 46 -11.18 -21.59 19.35
N ILE A 47 -11.86 -22.55 18.71
CA ILE A 47 -13.31 -22.68 18.80
C ILE A 47 -13.76 -22.97 20.23
N ALA A 48 -13.03 -23.83 20.94
CA ALA A 48 -13.35 -24.15 22.32
C ALA A 48 -13.21 -22.90 23.23
N TYR A 49 -12.10 -22.18 23.13
CA TYR A 49 -11.88 -20.98 23.94
C TYR A 49 -12.78 -19.80 23.54
N PHE A 50 -12.94 -19.57 22.25
CA PHE A 50 -13.81 -18.51 21.74
C PHE A 50 -15.27 -18.79 22.08
N GLY A 51 -15.74 -20.04 21.90
CA GLY A 51 -17.09 -20.48 22.25
C GLY A 51 -17.37 -20.32 23.75
N ALA A 52 -16.42 -20.70 24.62
CA ALA A 52 -16.56 -20.50 26.06
C ALA A 52 -16.66 -19.01 26.46
N ASN A 53 -16.03 -18.11 25.69
CA ASN A 53 -16.12 -16.67 25.95
C ASN A 53 -17.34 -16.01 25.30
N LEU A 54 -17.95 -16.59 24.25
CA LEU A 54 -19.19 -16.07 23.64
C LEU A 54 -20.34 -15.97 24.63
N ILE A 55 -20.42 -16.88 25.61
CA ILE A 55 -21.44 -16.86 26.68
C ILE A 55 -21.33 -15.56 27.50
N LYS A 56 -20.15 -14.93 27.57
CA LYS A 56 -19.88 -13.72 28.34
C LYS A 56 -20.12 -12.43 27.53
N VAL A 57 -20.60 -12.52 26.30
CA VAL A 57 -20.88 -11.34 25.46
C VAL A 57 -21.86 -10.39 26.13
N PRO A 58 -23.01 -10.85 26.72
CA PRO A 58 -23.93 -9.95 27.43
C PRO A 58 -23.30 -9.27 28.64
N ASP A 59 -22.30 -9.90 29.28
CA ASP A 59 -21.63 -9.40 30.50
C ASP A 59 -20.50 -8.39 30.20
N GLY A 60 -20.51 -7.79 29.00
CA GLY A 60 -19.55 -6.77 28.58
C GLY A 60 -18.53 -7.24 27.52
N GLY A 61 -18.63 -8.50 27.05
CA GLY A 61 -17.81 -9.01 25.93
C GLY A 61 -18.16 -8.37 24.57
N TRP A 62 -19.30 -7.67 24.47
CA TRP A 62 -19.70 -6.96 23.25
C TRP A 62 -18.86 -5.70 22.97
N VAL A 63 -18.26 -5.11 24.01
CA VAL A 63 -17.49 -3.85 23.87
C VAL A 63 -16.35 -3.94 22.86
N PRO A 64 -15.42 -4.92 22.94
CA PRO A 64 -14.35 -5.05 21.95
C PRO A 64 -14.89 -5.34 20.54
N LEU A 65 -16.02 -6.02 20.39
CA LEU A 65 -16.64 -6.28 19.10
C LEU A 65 -17.12 -4.99 18.44
N VAL A 66 -17.78 -4.10 19.19
CA VAL A 66 -18.23 -2.79 18.70
C VAL A 66 -17.03 -1.93 18.33
N ILE A 67 -16.00 -1.85 19.19
CA ILE A 67 -14.78 -1.10 18.89
C ILE A 67 -14.11 -1.66 17.62
N GLY A 68 -13.98 -2.97 17.52
CA GLY A 68 -13.44 -3.63 16.34
C GLY A 68 -14.22 -3.30 15.06
N LEU A 69 -15.56 -3.33 15.12
CA LEU A 69 -16.42 -2.97 14.00
C LEU A 69 -16.25 -1.51 13.56
N VAL A 70 -16.16 -0.58 14.51
CA VAL A 70 -15.92 0.84 14.22
C VAL A 70 -14.57 1.04 13.54
N ILE A 71 -13.50 0.46 14.12
CA ILE A 71 -12.14 0.56 13.53
C ILE A 71 -12.10 -0.09 12.15
N PHE A 72 -12.68 -1.27 11.99
CA PHE A 72 -12.76 -1.96 10.70
C PHE A 72 -13.47 -1.11 9.63
N THR A 73 -14.60 -0.50 9.99
CA THR A 73 -15.34 0.39 9.09
C THR A 73 -14.52 1.62 8.71
N MET A 74 -13.82 2.23 9.67
CA MET A 74 -12.94 3.36 9.39
C MET A 74 -11.79 2.97 8.44
N LEU A 75 -11.10 1.87 8.71
CA LEU A 75 -9.97 1.41 7.89
C LEU A 75 -10.39 1.02 6.47
N THR A 76 -11.51 0.31 6.33
CA THR A 76 -12.03 -0.08 5.01
C THR A 76 -12.52 1.11 4.21
N THR A 77 -13.18 2.06 4.85
CA THR A 77 -13.63 3.32 4.21
C THR A 77 -12.43 4.15 3.76
N TRP A 78 -11.41 4.27 4.63
CA TRP A 78 -10.17 4.96 4.29
C TRP A 78 -9.44 4.31 3.11
N SER A 79 -9.31 2.99 3.13
CA SER A 79 -8.65 2.23 2.06
C SER A 79 -9.35 2.42 0.71
N ARG A 80 -10.69 2.31 0.70
CA ARG A 80 -11.51 2.55 -0.51
C ARG A 80 -11.41 3.99 -1.00
N GLY A 81 -11.49 4.96 -0.10
CA GLY A 81 -11.37 6.38 -0.43
C GLY A 81 -10.01 6.72 -1.04
N ARG A 82 -8.94 6.15 -0.47
CA ARG A 82 -7.58 6.32 -0.98
C ARG A 82 -7.41 5.71 -2.38
N ALA A 83 -7.94 4.50 -2.60
CA ALA A 83 -7.88 3.85 -3.90
C ALA A 83 -8.65 4.64 -4.98
N LEU A 84 -9.86 5.12 -4.65
CA LEU A 84 -10.67 5.94 -5.55
C LEU A 84 -9.98 7.27 -5.89
N MET A 85 -9.37 7.92 -4.90
CA MET A 85 -8.64 9.17 -5.12
C MET A 85 -7.43 8.94 -6.03
N GLN A 86 -6.67 7.87 -5.83
CA GLN A 86 -5.53 7.51 -6.69
C GLN A 86 -5.99 7.25 -8.12
N GLN A 87 -7.09 6.52 -8.30
CA GLN A 87 -7.67 6.26 -9.62
C GLN A 87 -8.07 7.56 -10.33
N ARG A 88 -8.80 8.44 -9.66
CA ARG A 88 -9.20 9.73 -10.25
C ARG A 88 -8.02 10.65 -10.58
N MET A 89 -6.99 10.66 -9.75
CA MET A 89 -5.76 11.38 -10.05
C MET A 89 -5.03 10.80 -11.26
N ALA A 90 -5.06 9.49 -11.45
CA ALA A 90 -4.47 8.83 -12.62
C ALA A 90 -5.26 9.11 -13.91
N GLU A 91 -6.61 9.09 -13.85
CA GLU A 91 -7.48 9.38 -15.00
C GLU A 91 -7.30 10.81 -15.53
N GLY A 92 -7.03 11.79 -14.67
CA GLY A 92 -6.77 13.19 -15.03
C GLY A 92 -5.31 13.49 -15.38
N ALA A 93 -4.40 12.54 -15.28
CA ALA A 93 -2.97 12.76 -15.47
C ALA A 93 -2.60 12.82 -16.95
N MET A 94 -1.90 13.88 -17.36
CA MET A 94 -1.33 13.97 -18.71
C MET A 94 -0.25 12.90 -18.89
N PRO A 95 -0.26 12.13 -19.99
CA PRO A 95 0.82 11.17 -20.28
C PRO A 95 2.18 11.84 -20.42
N ILE A 96 3.20 11.29 -19.75
CA ILE A 96 4.55 11.88 -19.74
C ILE A 96 5.14 12.07 -21.14
N PRO A 97 5.03 11.12 -22.11
CA PRO A 97 5.61 11.33 -23.45
C PRO A 97 5.02 12.52 -24.20
N ILE A 98 3.73 12.79 -24.03
CA ILE A 98 3.07 13.95 -24.65
C ILE A 98 3.57 15.23 -24.00
N PHE A 99 3.69 15.25 -22.68
CA PHE A 99 4.20 16.39 -21.92
C PHE A 99 5.64 16.72 -22.30
N VAL A 100 6.53 15.73 -22.33
CA VAL A 100 7.96 15.91 -22.65
C VAL A 100 8.12 16.54 -24.04
N LYS A 101 7.38 16.10 -25.06
CA LYS A 101 7.40 16.68 -26.39
C LYS A 101 6.87 18.13 -26.41
N SER A 102 5.79 18.40 -25.71
CA SER A 102 5.21 19.74 -25.65
C SER A 102 6.09 20.72 -24.88
N ALA A 103 6.59 20.30 -23.70
CA ALA A 103 7.40 21.12 -22.83
C ALA A 103 8.79 21.45 -23.41
N ALA A 104 9.34 20.55 -24.24
CA ALA A 104 10.63 20.79 -24.92
C ALA A 104 10.59 22.04 -25.82
N ASN A 105 9.43 22.34 -26.42
CA ASN A 105 9.27 23.41 -27.40
C ASN A 105 8.69 24.70 -26.82
N SER A 106 8.12 24.68 -25.60
CA SER A 106 7.35 25.80 -25.09
C SER A 106 7.88 26.41 -23.80
N ALA A 107 8.81 25.74 -23.08
CA ALA A 107 9.30 26.20 -21.80
C ALA A 107 10.71 26.76 -21.88
N THR A 108 10.94 27.91 -21.23
CA THR A 108 12.28 28.44 -21.03
C THR A 108 13.07 27.53 -20.10
N ARG A 109 14.29 27.10 -20.52
CA ARG A 109 15.17 26.28 -19.71
C ARG A 109 16.10 27.14 -18.86
N VAL A 110 16.26 26.75 -17.60
CA VAL A 110 17.21 27.34 -16.65
C VAL A 110 18.26 26.32 -16.24
N PRO A 111 19.51 26.74 -15.97
CA PRO A 111 20.57 25.82 -15.57
C PRO A 111 20.21 25.05 -14.29
N GLY A 112 20.68 23.82 -14.21
CA GLY A 112 20.57 23.00 -13.02
C GLY A 112 19.65 21.79 -13.16
N THR A 113 19.39 21.14 -12.03
CA THR A 113 18.56 19.91 -11.93
C THR A 113 17.42 20.12 -10.95
N ALA A 114 16.20 19.81 -11.39
CA ALA A 114 15.02 19.77 -10.51
C ALA A 114 14.55 18.33 -10.32
N VAL A 115 14.21 17.96 -9.08
CA VAL A 115 13.67 16.64 -8.73
C VAL A 115 12.22 16.80 -8.29
N PHE A 116 11.32 16.06 -8.94
CA PHE A 116 9.90 16.02 -8.59
C PHE A 116 9.53 14.62 -8.10
N LEU A 117 9.12 14.53 -6.82
CA LEU A 117 8.62 13.28 -6.25
C LEU A 117 7.23 12.98 -6.80
N THR A 118 7.02 11.72 -7.18
CA THR A 118 5.73 11.23 -7.64
C THR A 118 5.50 9.78 -7.23
N SER A 119 4.28 9.46 -6.84
CA SER A 119 3.83 8.07 -6.67
C SER A 119 3.27 7.47 -7.96
N ALA A 120 2.88 8.32 -8.94
CA ALA A 120 2.36 7.89 -10.22
C ALA A 120 3.51 7.59 -11.19
N ILE A 121 3.46 6.42 -11.83
CA ILE A 121 4.49 6.00 -12.78
C ILE A 121 4.20 6.57 -14.18
N ASP A 122 2.92 6.69 -14.57
CA ASP A 122 2.55 6.96 -15.97
C ASP A 122 2.05 8.40 -16.21
N GLY A 123 1.89 9.19 -15.18
CA GLY A 123 1.38 10.57 -15.26
C GLY A 123 2.42 11.62 -14.89
N VAL A 124 2.27 12.82 -15.48
CA VAL A 124 3.08 13.99 -15.12
C VAL A 124 2.75 14.40 -13.68
N PRO A 125 3.75 14.57 -12.80
CA PRO A 125 3.52 15.02 -11.43
C PRO A 125 2.82 16.37 -11.40
N HIS A 126 1.79 16.52 -10.54
CA HIS A 126 1.12 17.80 -10.35
C HIS A 126 2.08 18.93 -9.96
N ALA A 127 3.09 18.62 -9.14
CA ALA A 127 4.10 19.60 -8.75
C ALA A 127 4.88 20.15 -9.95
N LEU A 128 5.19 19.29 -10.94
CA LEU A 128 5.85 19.72 -12.18
C LEU A 128 4.92 20.62 -13.03
N LEU A 129 3.64 20.23 -13.16
CA LEU A 129 2.64 21.03 -13.89
C LEU A 129 2.43 22.39 -13.21
N HIS A 130 2.33 22.43 -11.89
CA HIS A 130 2.21 23.66 -11.11
C HIS A 130 3.44 24.56 -11.27
N ASN A 131 4.65 23.99 -11.17
CA ASN A 131 5.88 24.73 -11.39
C ASN A 131 5.89 25.38 -12.79
N LEU A 132 5.56 24.60 -13.82
CA LEU A 132 5.53 25.11 -15.18
C LEU A 132 4.44 26.17 -15.38
N LYS A 133 3.27 25.99 -14.79
CA LYS A 133 2.15 26.95 -14.89
C LYS A 133 2.47 28.31 -14.25
N HIS A 134 3.11 28.29 -13.07
CA HIS A 134 3.36 29.51 -12.30
C HIS A 134 4.70 30.18 -12.65
N ASN A 135 5.77 29.39 -12.74
CA ASN A 135 7.11 29.92 -12.96
C ASN A 135 7.48 29.99 -14.46
N LYS A 136 6.77 29.26 -15.32
CA LYS A 136 6.98 29.18 -16.79
C LYS A 136 8.38 28.76 -17.22
N VAL A 137 9.14 28.17 -16.31
CA VAL A 137 10.50 27.67 -16.54
C VAL A 137 10.62 26.20 -16.19
N LEU A 138 11.54 25.52 -16.86
CA LEU A 138 11.98 24.16 -16.54
C LEU A 138 13.49 24.15 -16.38
N HIS A 139 13.99 23.29 -15.51
CA HIS A 139 15.45 23.06 -15.41
C HIS A 139 15.94 22.25 -16.62
N GLU A 140 17.20 22.39 -16.94
CA GLU A 140 17.85 21.61 -18.00
C GLU A 140 17.68 20.12 -17.77
N ARG A 141 17.82 19.68 -16.51
CA ARG A 141 17.57 18.29 -16.09
C ARG A 141 16.38 18.24 -15.14
N VAL A 142 15.40 17.42 -15.49
CA VAL A 142 14.21 17.17 -14.69
C VAL A 142 14.16 15.69 -14.35
N ILE A 143 14.22 15.38 -13.07
CA ILE A 143 14.16 14.00 -12.57
C ILE A 143 12.81 13.74 -11.93
N LEU A 144 12.06 12.77 -12.46
CA LEU A 144 10.84 12.25 -11.86
C LEU A 144 11.21 11.10 -10.94
N LEU A 145 11.19 11.36 -9.62
CA LEU A 145 11.60 10.40 -8.60
C LEU A 145 10.39 9.65 -8.03
N THR A 146 10.42 8.33 -8.14
CA THR A 146 9.44 7.44 -7.50
C THR A 146 10.16 6.52 -6.51
N VAL A 147 9.68 6.48 -5.27
CA VAL A 147 10.15 5.54 -4.25
C VAL A 147 9.13 4.41 -4.15
N LYS A 148 9.57 3.16 -4.38
CA LYS A 148 8.78 1.95 -4.22
C LYS A 148 9.26 1.17 -3.01
N ILE A 149 8.36 0.93 -2.07
CA ILE A 149 8.60 0.00 -0.97
C ILE A 149 8.39 -1.42 -1.51
N THR A 150 9.34 -2.30 -1.28
CA THR A 150 9.27 -3.71 -1.69
C THR A 150 8.85 -4.59 -0.52
N ASP A 151 8.28 -5.76 -0.83
CA ASP A 151 7.85 -6.74 0.19
C ASP A 151 9.02 -7.57 0.75
N VAL A 152 10.25 -7.31 0.29
CA VAL A 152 11.46 -7.98 0.77
C VAL A 152 12.28 -7.05 1.67
N PRO A 153 12.83 -7.56 2.79
CA PRO A 153 13.56 -6.73 3.75
C PRO A 153 14.89 -6.16 3.21
N TYR A 154 15.44 -6.77 2.16
CA TYR A 154 16.68 -6.31 1.53
C TYR A 154 16.53 -6.35 0.01
N VAL A 155 16.85 -5.24 -0.63
CA VAL A 155 16.92 -5.13 -2.10
C VAL A 155 18.40 -5.18 -2.49
N ASP A 156 18.71 -5.96 -3.52
CA ASP A 156 20.07 -6.05 -4.04
C ASP A 156 20.54 -4.68 -4.58
N GLN A 157 21.80 -4.31 -4.30
CA GLN A 157 22.33 -2.99 -4.67
C GLN A 157 22.17 -2.67 -6.16
N SER A 158 22.24 -3.68 -7.02
CA SER A 158 22.01 -3.55 -8.46
C SER A 158 20.58 -3.13 -8.83
N ASN A 159 19.62 -3.39 -7.97
CA ASN A 159 18.18 -3.14 -8.19
C ASN A 159 17.61 -1.97 -7.37
N LEU A 160 18.45 -1.32 -6.54
CA LEU A 160 18.02 -0.19 -5.70
C LEU A 160 17.58 1.02 -6.51
N ALA A 161 18.24 1.31 -7.62
CA ALA A 161 17.99 2.49 -8.43
C ALA A 161 17.87 2.12 -9.90
N HIS A 162 16.79 2.50 -10.53
CA HIS A 162 16.58 2.36 -11.96
C HIS A 162 16.40 3.74 -12.59
N LEU A 163 17.38 4.18 -13.38
CA LEU A 163 17.34 5.44 -14.11
C LEU A 163 16.98 5.16 -15.57
N GLN A 164 15.92 5.84 -16.04
CA GLN A 164 15.46 5.79 -17.43
C GLN A 164 15.54 7.19 -18.03
N ASP A 165 16.23 7.34 -19.14
CA ASP A 165 16.19 8.56 -19.93
C ASP A 165 14.90 8.61 -20.76
N MET A 166 14.20 9.75 -20.68
CA MET A 166 12.95 10.00 -21.39
C MET A 166 13.10 11.01 -22.53
N GLY A 167 14.33 11.47 -22.75
CA GLY A 167 14.65 12.50 -23.73
C GLY A 167 14.40 13.93 -23.27
N ASN A 168 14.91 14.89 -24.01
CA ASN A 168 14.75 16.34 -23.77
C ASN A 168 15.12 16.79 -22.33
N GLY A 169 16.09 16.13 -21.69
CA GLY A 169 16.51 16.44 -20.33
C GLY A 169 15.60 15.93 -19.23
N PHE A 170 14.63 15.06 -19.55
CA PHE A 170 13.77 14.40 -18.58
C PHE A 170 14.31 13.00 -18.28
N HIS A 171 14.38 12.67 -16.99
CA HIS A 171 14.80 11.37 -16.50
C HIS A 171 13.79 10.84 -15.49
N ARG A 172 13.56 9.54 -15.50
CA ARG A 172 12.82 8.85 -14.47
C ARG A 172 13.76 8.08 -13.58
N LEU A 173 13.70 8.31 -12.28
CA LEU A 173 14.46 7.57 -11.28
C LEU A 173 13.48 6.81 -10.38
N VAL A 174 13.57 5.48 -10.38
CA VAL A 174 12.80 4.62 -9.49
C VAL A 174 13.75 4.06 -8.46
N LEU A 175 13.51 4.38 -7.20
CA LEU A 175 14.23 3.80 -6.06
C LEU A 175 13.36 2.71 -5.43
N LYS A 176 13.97 1.56 -5.11
CA LYS A 176 13.32 0.43 -4.44
C LYS A 176 13.98 0.23 -3.08
N TYR A 177 13.16 0.19 -2.02
CA TYR A 177 13.57 -0.06 -0.64
C TYR A 177 12.72 -1.17 -0.04
#